data_8ec05cffd7fff46c040ad96094f48203
#
_entry.id   8ec05cffd7fff46c040ad96094f48203
#
_cell.length_a   1.000
_cell.length_b   1.000
_cell.length_c   1.000
_cell.angle_alpha   90.00
_cell.angle_beta   90.00
_cell.angle_gamma   90.00
#
_symmetry.space_group_name_H-M   'P 1'
#
loop_
_entity.id
_entity.type
_entity.pdbx_description
1 polymer ?
#
loop_
_entity_poly.entity_id
_entity_poly.type
_entity_poly.pdbx_seq_one_letter_code
_entity_poly.pdbx_strand_id
1 'polypeptide(L)'
;ESGVKLDALVSEEAIINIFEPNTPLHDGAIIISENRILAAACYLPLTENPFLSRDIGTRHRAAIGITEQSDAVAVVVSEETGIISLAKNGKLVRGLKRDELEKKLAYLLGPVKEEDSL
;
A
#
# COMPACT_ATOMS: atom_id res chain seq x y z
N GLU A 1 -10.91 -11.86 -8.89
CA GLU A 1 -10.37 -10.88 -8.03
C GLU A 1 -10.65 -11.15 -6.58
N SER A 2 -9.62 -11.07 -5.77
CA SER A 2 -9.75 -11.22 -4.33
C SER A 2 -10.20 -9.89 -3.71
N GLY A 3 -10.57 -9.96 -2.46
CA GLY A 3 -10.86 -8.77 -1.69
C GLY A 3 -12.33 -8.55 -1.41
N VAL A 4 -12.57 -7.75 -0.38
CA VAL A 4 -13.91 -7.34 0.02
C VAL A 4 -14.14 -5.93 -0.49
N LYS A 5 -15.17 -5.75 -1.30
CA LYS A 5 -15.50 -4.42 -1.84
C LYS A 5 -16.03 -3.52 -0.73
N LEU A 6 -15.52 -2.30 -0.68
CA LEU A 6 -15.96 -1.31 0.29
C LEU A 6 -16.55 -0.11 -0.45
N ASP A 7 -16.03 0.95 -0.53
CA ASP A 7 -16.39 2.23 -1.09
C ASP A 7 -16.59 3.21 0.06
N ALA A 8 -15.49 3.48 0.74
CA ALA A 8 -15.48 4.36 1.89
C ALA A 8 -14.48 5.47 1.67
N LEU A 9 -14.74 6.62 2.26
CA LEU A 9 -13.76 7.70 2.24
C LEU A 9 -12.50 7.27 3.00
N VAL A 10 -11.34 7.68 2.49
CA VAL A 10 -10.09 7.45 3.20
C VAL A 10 -10.09 8.30 4.46
N SER A 11 -9.79 7.65 5.58
CA SER A 11 -9.58 8.34 6.85
C SER A 11 -8.62 7.53 7.69
N GLU A 12 -7.98 8.20 8.63
CA GLU A 12 -7.08 7.52 9.56
C GLU A 12 -7.81 6.44 10.32
N GLU A 13 -9.02 6.76 10.81
CA GLU A 13 -9.83 5.81 11.57
C GLU A 13 -10.20 4.58 10.77
N ALA A 14 -10.60 4.76 9.52
CA ALA A 14 -10.97 3.64 8.66
C ALA A 14 -9.77 2.72 8.41
N ILE A 15 -8.61 3.30 8.12
CA ILE A 15 -7.40 2.51 7.87
C ILE A 15 -6.97 1.75 9.12
N ILE A 16 -6.96 2.40 10.27
CA ILE A 16 -6.59 1.76 11.52
C ILE A 16 -7.51 0.59 11.82
N ASN A 17 -8.81 0.77 11.64
CA ASN A 17 -9.77 -0.29 11.90
C ASN A 17 -9.65 -1.46 10.94
N ILE A 18 -9.39 -1.20 9.67
CA ILE A 18 -9.21 -2.27 8.69
C ILE A 18 -8.00 -3.14 9.05
N PHE A 19 -6.91 -2.53 9.47
CA PHE A 19 -5.69 -3.26 9.79
C PHE A 19 -5.60 -3.73 11.23
N GLU A 20 -6.66 -3.62 12.00
CA GLU A 20 -6.70 -4.14 13.37
C GLU A 20 -6.47 -5.65 13.35
N PRO A 21 -5.47 -6.17 14.09
CA PRO A 21 -5.20 -7.61 14.11
C PRO A 21 -6.43 -8.42 14.50
N ASN A 22 -6.53 -9.62 13.94
CA ASN A 22 -7.62 -10.56 14.20
C ASN A 22 -8.98 -10.14 13.63
N THR A 23 -9.00 -9.17 12.74
CA THR A 23 -10.22 -8.80 12.01
C THR A 23 -10.21 -9.45 10.63
N PRO A 24 -11.38 -9.66 10.01
CA PRO A 24 -11.43 -10.28 8.68
C PRO A 24 -10.74 -9.48 7.58
N LEU A 25 -10.61 -8.18 7.75
CA LEU A 25 -10.09 -7.30 6.69
C LEU A 25 -8.61 -6.98 6.79
N HIS A 26 -7.94 -7.39 7.89
CA HIS A 26 -6.55 -6.95 8.11
C HIS A 26 -5.52 -7.67 7.23
N ASP A 27 -5.83 -8.86 6.76
CA ASP A 27 -4.89 -9.67 5.99
C ASP A 27 -5.04 -9.38 4.51
N GLY A 28 -3.98 -8.88 3.90
CA GLY A 28 -3.97 -8.45 2.52
C GLY A 28 -3.80 -6.95 2.40
N ALA A 29 -4.05 -6.44 1.21
CA ALA A 29 -3.86 -5.03 0.90
C ALA A 29 -5.19 -4.29 0.86
N ILE A 30 -5.14 -2.98 1.05
CA ILE A 30 -6.26 -2.12 0.70
C ILE A 30 -5.95 -1.43 -0.62
N ILE A 31 -6.99 -1.19 -1.41
CA ILE A 31 -6.89 -0.49 -2.68
C ILE A 31 -7.57 0.87 -2.52
N ILE A 32 -6.82 1.91 -2.82
CA ILE A 32 -7.32 3.30 -2.70
C ILE A 32 -7.25 3.96 -4.07
N SER A 33 -8.31 4.66 -4.42
CA SER A 33 -8.36 5.48 -5.64
C SER A 33 -9.25 6.67 -5.38
N GLU A 34 -8.78 7.83 -5.81
CA GLU A 34 -9.58 9.07 -5.72
C GLU A 34 -10.16 9.33 -4.33
N ASN A 35 -9.32 9.19 -3.32
CA ASN A 35 -9.67 9.43 -1.93
C ASN A 35 -10.73 8.46 -1.37
N ARG A 36 -10.87 7.29 -2.00
CA ARG A 36 -11.79 6.27 -1.52
C ARG A 36 -11.08 4.94 -1.35
N ILE A 37 -11.43 4.23 -0.29
CA ILE A 37 -10.99 2.86 -0.09
C ILE A 37 -11.95 1.97 -0.87
N LEU A 38 -11.47 1.40 -1.97
CA LEU A 38 -12.31 0.60 -2.85
C LEU A 38 -12.50 -0.82 -2.33
N ALA A 39 -11.46 -1.40 -1.76
CA ALA A 39 -11.49 -2.78 -1.29
C ALA A 39 -10.43 -3.01 -0.23
N ALA A 40 -10.62 -4.07 0.56
CA ALA A 40 -9.66 -4.51 1.56
C ALA A 40 -9.47 -6.02 1.46
N ALA A 41 -8.49 -6.55 2.17
CA ALA A 41 -8.16 -7.98 2.14
C ALA A 41 -7.86 -8.47 0.72
N CYS A 42 -7.20 -7.63 -0.09
CA CYS A 42 -6.86 -7.97 -1.47
C CYS A 42 -5.53 -8.69 -1.52
N TYR A 43 -5.48 -9.82 -2.24
CA TYR A 43 -4.23 -10.53 -2.47
C TYR A 43 -3.67 -10.11 -3.80
N LEU A 44 -2.50 -9.49 -3.76
CA LEU A 44 -1.85 -8.94 -4.94
C LEU A 44 -0.86 -9.95 -5.52
N PRO A 45 -0.55 -9.85 -6.82
CA PRO A 45 0.44 -10.75 -7.42
C PRO A 45 1.82 -10.50 -6.80
N LEU A 46 2.52 -11.60 -6.47
CA LEU A 46 3.87 -11.50 -5.92
C LEU A 46 4.87 -11.34 -7.05
N THR A 47 5.90 -10.54 -6.83
CA THR A 47 6.98 -10.44 -7.81
C THR A 47 7.69 -11.78 -7.95
N GLU A 48 8.14 -12.08 -9.17
CA GLU A 48 8.93 -13.27 -9.43
C GLU A 48 10.42 -12.95 -9.63
N ASN A 49 10.82 -11.72 -9.30
CA ASN A 49 12.20 -11.28 -9.46
C ASN A 49 13.13 -12.13 -8.58
N PRO A 50 14.05 -12.93 -9.15
CA PRO A 50 14.92 -13.80 -8.37
C PRO A 50 16.07 -13.07 -7.68
N PHE A 51 16.28 -11.80 -7.98
CA PHE A 51 17.41 -11.04 -7.45
C PHE A 51 17.09 -10.24 -6.20
N LEU A 52 15.90 -10.41 -5.65
CA LEU A 52 15.52 -9.74 -4.41
C LEU A 52 16.18 -10.42 -3.21
N SER A 53 16.44 -9.62 -2.19
CA SER A 53 16.99 -10.12 -0.93
C SER A 53 16.04 -11.13 -0.30
N ARG A 54 16.58 -12.14 0.37
CA ARG A 54 15.80 -13.18 1.03
C ARG A 54 14.99 -12.65 2.22
N ASP A 55 15.40 -11.52 2.78
CA ASP A 55 14.67 -10.94 3.89
C ASP A 55 13.47 -10.10 3.45
N ILE A 56 13.22 -10.02 2.15
CA ILE A 56 12.01 -9.39 1.62
C ILE A 56 10.83 -10.34 1.83
N GLY A 57 9.87 -9.94 2.67
CA GLY A 57 8.71 -10.76 2.98
C GLY A 57 7.61 -10.69 1.94
N THR A 58 6.51 -11.40 2.24
CA THR A 58 5.38 -11.53 1.31
C THR A 58 4.73 -10.19 0.99
N ARG A 59 4.53 -9.33 1.98
CA ARG A 59 3.92 -8.02 1.75
C ARG A 59 4.74 -7.15 0.82
N HIS A 60 6.06 -7.18 0.99
CA HIS A 60 6.96 -6.41 0.13
C HIS A 60 6.96 -6.98 -1.28
N ARG A 61 6.93 -8.30 -1.43
CA ARG A 61 6.86 -8.94 -2.73
C ARG A 61 5.55 -8.62 -3.44
N ALA A 62 4.46 -8.53 -2.70
CA ALA A 62 3.16 -8.15 -3.25
C ALA A 62 3.17 -6.69 -3.73
N ALA A 63 3.78 -5.80 -2.95
CA ALA A 63 3.90 -4.40 -3.34
C ALA A 63 4.71 -4.25 -4.62
N ILE A 64 5.84 -4.94 -4.71
CA ILE A 64 6.64 -4.91 -5.93
C ILE A 64 5.86 -5.49 -7.10
N GLY A 65 5.20 -6.64 -6.88
CA GLY A 65 4.45 -7.32 -7.93
C GLY A 65 3.35 -6.47 -8.55
N ILE A 66 2.55 -5.80 -7.72
CA ILE A 66 1.47 -4.98 -8.25
C ILE A 66 2.02 -3.76 -9.02
N THR A 67 3.15 -3.23 -8.60
CA THR A 67 3.74 -2.07 -9.29
C THR A 67 4.48 -2.46 -10.57
N GLU A 68 4.80 -3.73 -10.75
CA GLU A 68 5.32 -4.23 -12.04
C GLU A 68 4.24 -4.29 -13.10
N GLN A 69 2.98 -4.46 -12.69
CA GLN A 69 1.87 -4.71 -13.60
C GLN A 69 0.91 -3.52 -13.76
N SER A 70 1.15 -2.44 -13.04
CA SER A 70 0.23 -1.29 -13.05
C SER A 70 1.00 -0.02 -12.76
N ASP A 71 0.30 1.11 -12.84
CA ASP A 71 0.88 2.41 -12.48
C ASP A 71 0.71 2.73 -11.00
N ALA A 72 0.30 1.75 -10.22
CA ALA A 72 0.05 1.95 -8.80
C ALA A 72 1.33 2.28 -8.02
N VAL A 73 1.14 2.97 -6.92
CA VAL A 73 2.17 3.18 -5.90
C VAL A 73 1.73 2.37 -4.68
N ALA A 74 2.63 1.59 -4.12
CA ALA A 74 2.31 0.76 -2.97
C ALA A 74 3.14 1.17 -1.76
N VAL A 75 2.48 1.27 -0.61
CA VAL A 75 3.13 1.55 0.67
C VAL A 75 3.04 0.30 1.53
N VAL A 76 4.16 -0.12 2.09
CA VAL A 76 4.23 -1.30 2.96
C VAL A 76 4.82 -0.89 4.30
N VAL A 77 4.17 -1.35 5.37
CA VAL A 77 4.71 -1.19 6.73
C VAL A 77 5.04 -2.59 7.24
N SER A 78 6.29 -2.80 7.65
CA SER A 78 6.70 -4.10 8.17
C SER A 78 6.00 -4.40 9.50
N GLU A 79 5.44 -5.60 9.61
CA GLU A 79 4.81 -6.04 10.85
C GLU A 79 5.82 -6.19 11.97
N GLU A 80 7.04 -6.57 11.63
CA GLU A 80 8.06 -6.86 12.63
C GLU A 80 8.77 -5.62 13.12
N THR A 81 9.05 -4.68 12.23
CA THR A 81 9.93 -3.55 12.53
C THR A 81 9.26 -2.19 12.47
N GLY A 82 8.10 -2.09 11.82
CA GLY A 82 7.45 -0.81 11.58
C GLY A 82 8.12 0.02 10.49
N ILE A 83 9.12 -0.54 9.81
CA ILE A 83 9.82 0.18 8.75
C ILE A 83 8.88 0.39 7.57
N ILE A 84 8.84 1.61 7.06
CA ILE A 84 7.98 2.00 5.94
C ILE A 84 8.77 1.88 4.65
N SER A 85 8.14 1.27 3.64
CA SER A 85 8.71 1.13 2.31
C SER A 85 7.70 1.58 1.27
N LEU A 86 8.21 1.99 0.10
CA LEU A 86 7.36 2.41 -1.00
C LEU A 86 7.83 1.74 -2.28
N ALA A 87 6.88 1.18 -3.03
CA ALA A 87 7.15 0.54 -4.31
C ALA A 87 6.52 1.33 -5.45
N LYS A 88 7.27 1.43 -6.55
CA LYS A 88 6.81 2.08 -7.78
C LYS A 88 7.59 1.48 -8.94
N ASN A 89 6.87 1.10 -10.00
CA ASN A 89 7.49 0.54 -11.21
C ASN A 89 8.39 -0.67 -10.92
N GLY A 90 7.98 -1.51 -9.97
CA GLY A 90 8.73 -2.71 -9.63
C GLY A 90 9.93 -2.49 -8.73
N LYS A 91 10.15 -1.27 -8.25
CA LYS A 91 11.29 -0.94 -7.39
C LYS A 91 10.83 -0.55 -6.00
N LEU A 92 11.58 -0.97 -5.00
CA LEU A 92 11.25 -0.76 -3.60
C LEU A 92 12.27 0.17 -2.94
N VAL A 93 11.80 1.19 -2.25
CA VAL A 93 12.62 2.06 -1.41
C VAL A 93 12.24 1.79 0.03
N ARG A 94 13.20 1.40 0.86
CA ARG A 94 12.97 1.01 2.26
C ARG A 94 13.45 2.08 3.22
N GLY A 95 12.94 2.02 4.44
CA GLY A 95 13.42 2.87 5.52
C GLY A 95 13.03 4.32 5.41
N LEU A 96 11.82 4.58 4.93
CA LEU A 96 11.34 5.96 4.79
C LEU A 96 10.84 6.49 6.12
N LYS A 97 11.16 7.74 6.41
CA LYS A 97 10.57 8.47 7.51
C LYS A 97 9.24 9.06 7.06
N ARG A 98 8.41 9.44 8.01
CA ARG A 98 7.07 9.95 7.71
C ARG A 98 7.09 11.12 6.73
N ASP A 99 7.95 12.10 6.96
CA ASP A 99 8.04 13.26 6.09
C ASP A 99 8.57 12.91 4.70
N GLU A 100 9.49 11.96 4.62
CA GLU A 100 9.98 11.47 3.34
C GLU A 100 8.88 10.77 2.55
N LEU A 101 8.07 9.97 3.23
CA LEU A 101 6.94 9.29 2.60
C LEU A 101 5.94 10.30 2.07
N GLU A 102 5.59 11.32 2.86
CA GLU A 102 4.66 12.35 2.42
C GLU A 102 5.14 13.05 1.16
N LYS A 103 6.41 13.40 1.10
CA LYS A 103 6.98 14.08 -0.06
C LYS A 103 6.96 13.20 -1.29
N LYS A 104 7.32 11.92 -1.13
CA LYS A 104 7.33 10.98 -2.26
C LYS A 104 5.93 10.73 -2.78
N LEU A 105 4.96 10.56 -1.90
CA LEU A 105 3.57 10.36 -2.31
C LEU A 105 3.02 11.59 -3.04
N ALA A 106 3.30 12.78 -2.53
CA ALA A 106 2.86 14.01 -3.19
C ALA A 106 3.46 14.12 -4.59
N TYR A 107 4.72 13.77 -4.75
CA TYR A 107 5.40 13.81 -6.05
C TYR A 107 4.80 12.78 -7.02
N LEU A 108 4.59 11.54 -6.55
CA LEU A 108 4.17 10.44 -7.41
C LEU A 108 2.68 10.48 -7.76
N LEU A 109 1.84 10.94 -6.84
CA LEU A 109 0.38 10.95 -7.02
C LEU A 109 -0.15 12.32 -7.46
N GLY A 110 0.71 13.34 -7.43
CA GLY A 110 0.30 14.68 -7.75
C GLY A 110 -0.41 15.39 -6.58
N PRO A 111 -0.73 16.66 -6.75
CA PRO A 111 -1.38 17.42 -5.68
C PRO A 111 -2.79 16.92 -5.41
N VAL A 112 -3.19 16.98 -4.13
CA VAL A 112 -4.56 16.66 -3.75
C VAL A 112 -5.48 17.75 -4.29
N LYS A 113 -6.57 17.34 -4.95
CA LYS A 113 -7.57 18.30 -5.43
C LYS A 113 -8.34 18.86 -4.24
N GLU A 114 -8.80 20.11 -4.37
CA GLU A 114 -9.49 20.77 -3.29
C GLU A 114 -10.72 19.99 -2.82
N GLU A 115 -11.46 19.42 -3.75
CA GLU A 115 -12.63 18.60 -3.44
C GLU A 115 -12.29 17.31 -2.70
N ASP A 116 -11.02 16.87 -2.74
CA ASP A 116 -10.55 15.66 -2.07
C ASP A 116 -9.98 15.94 -0.68
N SER A 117 -9.89 17.20 -0.29
CA SER A 117 -9.26 17.60 0.97
C SER A 117 -10.20 17.66 2.15
N LEU A 118 -11.43 17.27 1.96
CA LEU A 118 -12.41 17.23 3.04
C LEU A 118 -12.18 16.06 4.02
#